data_f4600f6db1c2fbe8fa625677fc6af50f
#
_entry.id   f4600f6db1c2fbe8fa625677fc6af50f
#
_cell.length_a   1.000
_cell.length_b   1.000
_cell.length_c   1.000
_cell.angle_alpha   90.00
_cell.angle_beta   90.00
_cell.angle_gamma   90.00
#
_symmetry.space_group_name_H-M   'P 1'
#
loop_
_entity.id
_entity.type
_entity.pdbx_description
1 polymer ?
#
loop_
_entity_poly.entity_id
_entity_poly.type
_entity_poly.pdbx_seq_one_letter_code
_entity_poly.pdbx_strand_id
1 'polypeptide(L)'
;HMTDGVVAFDHDSLLIHCNPAAADMLHRSVPEGTTYDTLFGQVYPFQETLALQRPNYAEAEMEVGDRTLELFLAPFSDQASGGVLVVLHDVTEQHRNEERRKEFVANVSHELRTPLTNVRSYAETLRDAEGDIPVETSNSFLDIIITETDRMTHIVQDLLTLSRLDAGNAELVLSRFPFGDAIESVTRANALAAKQHGHTLTYTPPESLPLIVGDRSRLEQVMMNVIGNAVKYTPCLLYTSD
;
A
#
# COMPACT_ATOMS: atom_id res chain seq x y z
N HIS A 1 28.58 -6.62 -5.71
CA HIS A 1 28.18 -6.93 -4.35
C HIS A 1 27.07 -7.99 -4.42
N MET A 2 27.30 -9.15 -3.80
CA MET A 2 26.22 -10.14 -3.60
C MET A 2 25.22 -9.54 -2.61
N THR A 3 23.98 -9.45 -3.04
CA THR A 3 22.87 -8.98 -2.20
C THR A 3 22.38 -10.07 -1.24
N ASP A 4 22.63 -11.35 -1.59
CA ASP A 4 22.20 -12.51 -0.82
C ASP A 4 23.19 -12.86 0.29
N GLY A 5 22.63 -13.26 1.43
CA GLY A 5 23.39 -13.82 2.54
C GLY A 5 23.78 -15.27 2.23
N VAL A 6 25.00 -15.65 2.59
CA VAL A 6 25.48 -17.04 2.44
C VAL A 6 26.13 -17.48 3.73
N VAL A 7 25.66 -18.61 4.25
CA VAL A 7 26.20 -19.26 5.45
C VAL A 7 26.47 -20.74 5.15
N ALA A 8 27.64 -21.25 5.53
CA ALA A 8 27.99 -22.65 5.33
C ALA A 8 28.40 -23.30 6.66
N PHE A 9 27.97 -24.53 6.85
CA PHE A 9 28.24 -25.36 8.01
C PHE A 9 28.84 -26.70 7.60
N ASP A 10 29.76 -27.23 8.43
CA ASP A 10 30.32 -28.55 8.20
C ASP A 10 29.36 -29.68 8.63
N HIS A 11 29.86 -30.94 8.56
CA HIS A 11 29.11 -32.13 8.99
C HIS A 11 28.76 -32.15 10.49
N ASP A 12 29.54 -31.47 11.30
CA ASP A 12 29.35 -31.33 12.75
C ASP A 12 28.47 -30.12 13.09
N SER A 13 27.80 -29.56 12.12
CA SER A 13 26.96 -28.36 12.22
C SER A 13 27.70 -27.08 12.63
N LEU A 14 29.04 -27.05 12.54
CA LEU A 14 29.83 -25.89 12.89
C LEU A 14 29.97 -24.92 11.69
N LEU A 15 29.98 -23.63 11.97
CA LEU A 15 30.11 -22.57 10.97
C LEU A 15 31.47 -22.67 10.25
N ILE A 16 31.45 -22.78 8.92
CA ILE A 16 32.62 -22.68 8.04
C ILE A 16 32.76 -21.27 7.48
N HIS A 17 31.64 -20.70 7.04
CA HIS A 17 31.64 -19.42 6.34
C HIS A 17 30.34 -18.65 6.57
N CYS A 18 30.47 -17.34 6.73
CA CYS A 18 29.36 -16.40 6.74
C CYS A 18 29.79 -15.13 6.01
N ASN A 19 29.09 -14.76 4.95
CA ASN A 19 29.42 -13.53 4.25
C ASN A 19 28.86 -12.30 5.00
N PRO A 20 29.37 -11.09 4.72
CA PRO A 20 28.90 -9.86 5.38
C PRO A 20 27.42 -9.60 5.21
N ALA A 21 26.83 -9.96 4.06
CA ALA A 21 25.40 -9.78 3.80
C ALA A 21 24.56 -10.65 4.74
N ALA A 22 24.94 -11.92 5.00
CA ALA A 22 24.25 -12.77 5.93
C ALA A 22 24.32 -12.24 7.38
N ALA A 23 25.48 -11.75 7.81
CA ALA A 23 25.63 -11.16 9.13
C ALA A 23 24.74 -9.91 9.32
N ASP A 24 24.64 -9.08 8.28
CA ASP A 24 23.75 -7.92 8.27
C ASP A 24 22.28 -8.33 8.31
N MET A 25 21.85 -9.28 7.46
CA MET A 25 20.48 -9.78 7.42
C MET A 25 20.05 -10.42 8.74
N LEU A 26 20.95 -11.14 9.41
CA LEU A 26 20.70 -11.78 10.69
C LEU A 26 20.79 -10.81 11.88
N HIS A 27 21.10 -9.54 11.64
CA HIS A 27 21.28 -8.49 12.66
C HIS A 27 22.22 -8.90 13.81
N ARG A 28 23.20 -9.73 13.52
CA ARG A 28 24.18 -10.17 14.52
C ARG A 28 25.50 -10.55 13.91
N SER A 29 26.56 -10.38 14.70
CA SER A 29 27.83 -10.98 14.40
C SER A 29 27.72 -12.50 14.56
N VAL A 30 28.21 -13.25 13.60
CA VAL A 30 28.20 -14.72 13.61
C VAL A 30 29.65 -15.17 13.86
N PRO A 31 30.06 -15.39 15.14
CA PRO A 31 31.43 -15.76 15.46
C PRO A 31 31.73 -17.19 15.04
N GLU A 32 33.04 -17.49 14.90
CA GLU A 32 33.53 -18.86 14.75
C GLU A 32 33.04 -19.74 15.89
N GLY A 33 32.63 -20.97 15.57
CA GLY A 33 32.03 -21.90 16.55
C GLY A 33 30.52 -21.77 16.70
N THR A 34 29.87 -20.88 15.99
CA THR A 34 28.38 -20.84 15.90
C THR A 34 27.90 -22.12 15.25
N THR A 35 26.86 -22.73 15.80
CA THR A 35 26.24 -23.96 15.26
C THR A 35 25.02 -23.63 14.38
N TYR A 36 24.71 -24.49 13.42
CA TYR A 36 23.52 -24.41 12.60
C TYR A 36 22.24 -24.26 13.45
N ASP A 37 22.10 -25.07 14.48
CA ASP A 37 20.90 -25.07 15.34
C ASP A 37 20.68 -23.72 16.05
N THR A 38 21.76 -23.01 16.35
CA THR A 38 21.69 -21.67 16.96
C THR A 38 21.08 -20.65 16.01
N LEU A 39 21.28 -20.81 14.69
CA LEU A 39 20.81 -19.87 13.67
C LEU A 39 19.50 -20.32 13.04
N PHE A 40 19.41 -21.57 12.65
CA PHE A 40 18.36 -22.08 11.76
C PHE A 40 17.64 -23.33 12.28
N GLY A 41 18.03 -23.90 13.45
CA GLY A 41 17.46 -25.13 13.96
C GLY A 41 15.97 -25.09 14.26
N GLN A 42 15.41 -23.91 14.54
CA GLN A 42 13.97 -23.72 14.72
C GLN A 42 13.20 -23.61 13.41
N VAL A 43 13.89 -23.32 12.31
CA VAL A 43 13.30 -23.09 10.99
C VAL A 43 13.30 -24.38 10.18
N TYR A 44 14.45 -25.05 10.11
CA TYR A 44 14.58 -26.32 9.41
C TYR A 44 15.65 -27.21 10.07
N PRO A 45 15.39 -28.53 10.31
CA PRO A 45 16.33 -29.39 10.98
C PRO A 45 17.60 -29.68 10.14
N PHE A 46 18.78 -29.62 10.76
CA PHE A 46 20.07 -29.85 10.10
C PHE A 46 20.16 -31.22 9.44
N GLN A 47 19.74 -32.28 10.14
CA GLN A 47 19.80 -33.66 9.65
C GLN A 47 18.89 -33.88 8.42
N GLU A 48 17.75 -33.21 8.37
CA GLU A 48 16.85 -33.29 7.22
C GLU A 48 17.46 -32.62 6.00
N THR A 49 18.16 -31.48 6.19
CA THR A 49 18.88 -30.82 5.11
C THR A 49 20.01 -31.68 4.55
N LEU A 50 20.81 -32.35 5.44
CA LEU A 50 21.86 -33.25 5.02
C LEU A 50 21.35 -34.47 4.25
N ALA A 51 20.13 -34.97 4.58
CA ALA A 51 19.51 -36.12 3.93
C ALA A 51 18.94 -35.81 2.55
N LEU A 52 18.88 -34.54 2.13
CA LEU A 52 18.38 -34.16 0.80
C LEU A 52 19.30 -34.70 -0.30
N GLN A 53 18.70 -35.29 -1.33
CA GLN A 53 19.44 -35.76 -2.51
C GLN A 53 19.58 -34.62 -3.53
N ARG A 54 20.81 -34.38 -4.00
CA ARG A 54 21.04 -33.38 -5.06
C ARG A 54 20.26 -33.72 -6.34
N PRO A 55 19.67 -32.72 -7.02
CA PRO A 55 19.83 -31.27 -6.83
C PRO A 55 18.80 -30.61 -5.88
N ASN A 56 18.15 -31.37 -5.01
CA ASN A 56 17.07 -30.85 -4.17
C ASN A 56 17.63 -29.92 -3.07
N TYR A 57 16.83 -28.95 -2.70
CA TYR A 57 17.03 -28.02 -1.58
C TYR A 57 15.72 -27.90 -0.81
N ALA A 58 15.79 -27.46 0.43
CA ALA A 58 14.64 -27.07 1.23
C ALA A 58 14.47 -25.55 1.17
N GLU A 59 13.22 -25.12 1.18
CA GLU A 59 12.85 -23.73 1.31
C GLU A 59 12.21 -23.51 2.68
N ALA A 60 12.55 -22.42 3.32
CA ALA A 60 11.97 -22.01 4.58
C ALA A 60 11.95 -20.49 4.67
N GLU A 61 11.14 -19.95 5.55
CA GLU A 61 11.00 -18.53 5.79
C GLU A 61 11.32 -18.23 7.27
N MET A 62 11.98 -17.11 7.52
CA MET A 62 12.35 -16.68 8.86
C MET A 62 12.19 -15.18 9.02
N GLU A 63 11.58 -14.76 10.13
CA GLU A 63 11.53 -13.36 10.52
C GLU A 63 12.71 -13.01 11.44
N VAL A 64 13.43 -11.94 11.10
CA VAL A 64 14.54 -11.42 11.89
C VAL A 64 14.36 -9.91 12.07
N GLY A 65 13.88 -9.52 13.25
CA GLY A 65 13.56 -8.12 13.53
C GLY A 65 12.41 -7.63 12.64
N ASP A 66 12.70 -6.72 11.74
CA ASP A 66 11.74 -6.15 10.77
C ASP A 66 11.90 -6.71 9.35
N ARG A 67 12.76 -7.72 9.19
CA ARG A 67 13.05 -8.39 7.91
C ARG A 67 12.39 -9.75 7.82
N THR A 68 11.90 -10.08 6.63
CA THR A 68 11.47 -11.42 6.24
C THR A 68 12.54 -12.00 5.30
N LEU A 69 13.13 -13.11 5.72
CA LEU A 69 14.19 -13.79 4.98
C LEU A 69 13.67 -15.11 4.42
N GLU A 70 13.84 -15.32 3.13
CA GLU A 70 13.66 -16.60 2.48
C GLU A 70 14.98 -17.37 2.50
N LEU A 71 14.94 -18.62 2.97
CA LEU A 71 16.12 -19.48 3.14
C LEU A 71 16.07 -20.62 2.15
N PHE A 72 17.17 -20.80 1.42
CA PHE A 72 17.40 -21.98 0.58
C PHE A 72 18.51 -22.82 1.24
N LEU A 73 18.14 -24.03 1.67
CA LEU A 73 19.02 -24.92 2.43
C LEU A 73 19.35 -26.14 1.58
N ALA A 74 20.60 -26.34 1.29
CA ALA A 74 21.07 -27.45 0.44
C ALA A 74 22.29 -28.15 1.03
N PRO A 75 22.39 -29.46 0.88
CA PRO A 75 23.62 -30.17 1.23
C PRO A 75 24.69 -29.90 0.16
N PHE A 76 25.91 -29.69 0.59
CA PHE A 76 27.08 -29.69 -0.29
C PHE A 76 28.04 -30.81 0.10
N SER A 77 28.79 -31.32 -0.86
CA SER A 77 29.90 -32.23 -0.60
C SER A 77 31.03 -31.89 -1.57
N ASP A 78 32.22 -31.80 -1.04
CA ASP A 78 33.48 -31.76 -1.79
C ASP A 78 34.25 -33.03 -1.54
N GLN A 79 35.34 -33.29 -2.29
CA GLN A 79 36.12 -34.54 -2.21
C GLN A 79 36.68 -34.85 -0.81
N ALA A 80 36.72 -33.89 0.10
CA ALA A 80 37.26 -34.02 1.46
C ALA A 80 36.29 -33.68 2.59
N SER A 81 35.19 -33.01 2.32
CA SER A 81 34.25 -32.54 3.33
C SER A 81 32.87 -32.27 2.74
N GLY A 82 31.84 -32.31 3.59
CA GLY A 82 30.48 -31.96 3.20
C GLY A 82 29.81 -31.19 4.32
N GLY A 83 28.62 -30.71 4.08
CA GLY A 83 27.87 -29.93 5.06
C GLY A 83 26.58 -29.33 4.48
N VAL A 84 26.11 -28.25 5.05
CA VAL A 84 24.92 -27.52 4.65
C VAL A 84 25.28 -26.09 4.25
N LEU A 85 24.79 -25.69 3.09
CA LEU A 85 24.79 -24.32 2.59
C LEU A 85 23.41 -23.72 2.81
N VAL A 86 23.37 -22.54 3.41
CA VAL A 86 22.15 -21.74 3.55
C VAL A 86 22.34 -20.44 2.80
N VAL A 87 21.44 -20.17 1.84
CA VAL A 87 21.36 -18.88 1.15
C VAL A 87 20.17 -18.13 1.72
N LEU A 88 20.39 -16.90 2.13
CA LEU A 88 19.36 -16.00 2.66
C LEU A 88 19.04 -14.93 1.61
N HIS A 89 17.79 -14.80 1.30
CA HIS A 89 17.27 -13.76 0.44
C HIS A 89 16.33 -12.84 1.21
N ASP A 90 16.59 -11.54 1.20
CA ASP A 90 15.71 -10.56 1.87
C ASP A 90 14.50 -10.27 0.99
N VAL A 91 13.35 -10.80 1.39
CA VAL A 91 12.06 -10.64 0.69
C VAL A 91 11.12 -9.63 1.37
N THR A 92 11.65 -8.85 2.31
CA THR A 92 10.86 -7.90 3.13
C THR A 92 10.03 -6.94 2.28
N GLU A 93 10.66 -6.31 1.28
CA GLU A 93 9.96 -5.37 0.40
C GLU A 93 8.92 -6.07 -0.50
N GLN A 94 9.20 -7.30 -0.92
CA GLN A 94 8.24 -8.09 -1.70
C GLN A 94 7.01 -8.43 -0.87
N HIS A 95 7.21 -8.94 0.36
CA HIS A 95 6.12 -9.24 1.30
C HIS A 95 5.30 -8.00 1.64
N ARG A 96 5.95 -6.89 1.98
CA ARG A 96 5.27 -5.61 2.25
C ARG A 96 4.44 -5.12 1.05
N ASN A 97 4.95 -5.29 -0.15
CA ASN A 97 4.23 -4.90 -1.37
C ASN A 97 3.03 -5.82 -1.63
N GLU A 98 3.16 -7.13 -1.39
CA GLU A 98 2.05 -8.06 -1.49
C GLU A 98 0.95 -7.79 -0.46
N GLU A 99 1.34 -7.52 0.79
CA GLU A 99 0.40 -7.16 1.85
C GLU A 99 -0.36 -5.87 1.52
N ARG A 100 0.36 -4.81 1.11
CA ARG A 100 -0.26 -3.56 0.66
C ARG A 100 -1.23 -3.79 -0.50
N ARG A 101 -0.88 -4.67 -1.44
CA ARG A 101 -1.76 -5.02 -2.56
C ARG A 101 -3.02 -5.77 -2.10
N LYS A 102 -2.88 -6.71 -1.17
CA LYS A 102 -4.03 -7.43 -0.58
C LYS A 102 -4.95 -6.47 0.18
N GLU A 103 -4.38 -5.61 1.02
CA GLU A 103 -5.11 -4.58 1.76
C GLU A 103 -5.83 -3.60 0.82
N PHE A 104 -5.15 -3.14 -0.23
CA PHE A 104 -5.73 -2.28 -1.24
C PHE A 104 -6.96 -2.91 -1.91
N VAL A 105 -6.87 -4.18 -2.36
CA VAL A 105 -8.00 -4.90 -2.97
C VAL A 105 -9.16 -5.07 -1.99
N ALA A 106 -8.86 -5.38 -0.72
CA ALA A 106 -9.87 -5.49 0.32
C ALA A 106 -10.60 -4.15 0.55
N ASN A 107 -9.84 -3.06 0.69
CA ASN A 107 -10.38 -1.71 0.90
C ASN A 107 -11.25 -1.25 -0.27
N VAL A 108 -10.80 -1.45 -1.52
CA VAL A 108 -11.59 -1.17 -2.72
C VAL A 108 -12.90 -1.95 -2.72
N SER A 109 -12.84 -3.23 -2.38
CA SER A 109 -14.03 -4.09 -2.32
C SER A 109 -15.04 -3.61 -1.29
N HIS A 110 -14.58 -3.13 -0.14
CA HIS A 110 -15.42 -2.54 0.89
C HIS A 110 -16.03 -1.20 0.47
N GLU A 111 -15.21 -0.31 -0.11
CA GLU A 111 -15.65 1.02 -0.58
C GLU A 111 -16.68 0.94 -1.73
N LEU A 112 -16.63 -0.11 -2.54
CA LEU A 112 -17.63 -0.34 -3.60
C LEU A 112 -18.89 -1.08 -3.08
N ARG A 113 -18.74 -1.95 -2.08
CA ARG A 113 -19.88 -2.74 -1.56
C ARG A 113 -20.93 -1.88 -0.88
N THR A 114 -20.50 -0.90 -0.11
CA THR A 114 -21.42 -0.01 0.65
C THR A 114 -22.35 0.77 -0.26
N PRO A 115 -21.89 1.57 -1.25
CA PRO A 115 -22.77 2.28 -2.16
C PRO A 115 -23.64 1.33 -3.00
N LEU A 116 -23.09 0.18 -3.43
CA LEU A 116 -23.86 -0.81 -4.19
C LEU A 116 -25.03 -1.38 -3.36
N THR A 117 -24.80 -1.63 -2.08
CA THR A 117 -25.84 -2.11 -1.16
C THR A 117 -26.95 -1.05 -1.00
N ASN A 118 -26.56 0.23 -0.86
CA ASN A 118 -27.52 1.34 -0.77
C ASN A 118 -28.35 1.47 -2.05
N VAL A 119 -27.68 1.52 -3.22
CA VAL A 119 -28.35 1.57 -4.54
C VAL A 119 -29.37 0.44 -4.66
N ARG A 120 -28.96 -0.79 -4.34
CA ARG A 120 -29.83 -1.95 -4.42
C ARG A 120 -31.01 -1.83 -3.46
N SER A 121 -30.78 -1.47 -2.19
CA SER A 121 -31.83 -1.36 -1.17
C SER A 121 -32.90 -0.34 -1.56
N TYR A 122 -32.49 0.87 -1.99
CA TYR A 122 -33.45 1.90 -2.41
C TYR A 122 -34.19 1.53 -3.70
N ALA A 123 -33.50 0.89 -4.66
CA ALA A 123 -34.13 0.40 -5.88
C ALA A 123 -35.14 -0.71 -5.59
N GLU A 124 -34.85 -1.66 -4.69
CA GLU A 124 -35.77 -2.70 -4.23
C GLU A 124 -36.99 -2.08 -3.52
N THR A 125 -36.76 -1.10 -2.64
CA THR A 125 -37.86 -0.38 -1.95
C THR A 125 -38.79 0.33 -2.94
N LEU A 126 -38.19 1.01 -3.95
CA LEU A 126 -39.00 1.68 -4.99
C LEU A 126 -39.81 0.68 -5.83
N ARG A 127 -39.21 -0.46 -6.17
CA ARG A 127 -39.90 -1.51 -6.94
C ARG A 127 -41.04 -2.14 -6.17
N ASP A 128 -40.79 -2.50 -4.89
CA ASP A 128 -41.75 -3.27 -4.08
C ASP A 128 -42.91 -2.41 -3.56
N ALA A 129 -42.75 -1.10 -3.62
CA ALA A 129 -43.81 -0.15 -3.21
C ALA A 129 -44.95 0.02 -4.24
N GLU A 130 -44.82 -0.53 -5.46
CA GLU A 130 -45.88 -0.52 -6.52
C GLU A 130 -46.58 0.84 -6.75
N GLY A 131 -45.88 1.95 -6.40
CA GLY A 131 -46.44 3.31 -6.52
C GLY A 131 -47.08 3.88 -5.25
N ASP A 132 -47.15 3.13 -4.15
CA ASP A 132 -47.70 3.59 -2.86
C ASP A 132 -46.77 4.53 -2.05
N ILE A 133 -45.63 4.93 -2.63
CA ILE A 133 -44.72 5.89 -2.00
C ILE A 133 -45.05 7.32 -2.49
N PRO A 134 -45.07 8.33 -1.59
CA PRO A 134 -45.20 9.73 -2.00
C PRO A 134 -44.08 10.13 -2.99
N VAL A 135 -44.42 10.96 -3.97
CA VAL A 135 -43.51 11.38 -5.03
C VAL A 135 -42.24 12.02 -4.48
N GLU A 136 -42.33 12.80 -3.42
CA GLU A 136 -41.20 13.43 -2.75
C GLU A 136 -40.23 12.39 -2.17
N THR A 137 -40.78 11.33 -1.57
CA THR A 137 -40.00 10.23 -1.01
C THR A 137 -39.32 9.40 -2.12
N SER A 138 -40.08 9.14 -3.21
CA SER A 138 -39.56 8.45 -4.39
C SER A 138 -38.40 9.23 -5.02
N ASN A 139 -38.54 10.54 -5.18
CA ASN A 139 -37.47 11.41 -5.70
C ASN A 139 -36.26 11.41 -4.77
N SER A 140 -36.47 11.45 -3.45
CA SER A 140 -35.36 11.39 -2.49
C SER A 140 -34.58 10.06 -2.61
N PHE A 141 -35.24 8.93 -2.82
CA PHE A 141 -34.58 7.64 -3.02
C PHE A 141 -33.80 7.59 -4.34
N LEU A 142 -34.36 8.17 -5.41
CA LEU A 142 -33.68 8.31 -6.69
C LEU A 142 -32.43 9.20 -6.57
N ASP A 143 -32.52 10.32 -5.84
CA ASP A 143 -31.37 11.20 -5.59
C ASP A 143 -30.25 10.47 -4.83
N ILE A 144 -30.60 9.61 -3.86
CA ILE A 144 -29.62 8.78 -3.16
C ILE A 144 -28.96 7.78 -4.13
N ILE A 145 -29.76 7.10 -4.97
CA ILE A 145 -29.24 6.15 -5.97
C ILE A 145 -28.26 6.85 -6.92
N ILE A 146 -28.60 8.04 -7.41
CA ILE A 146 -27.74 8.83 -8.30
C ILE A 146 -26.44 9.21 -7.57
N THR A 147 -26.54 9.73 -6.36
CA THR A 147 -25.40 10.15 -5.55
C THR A 147 -24.42 8.99 -5.29
N GLU A 148 -24.94 7.80 -4.94
CA GLU A 148 -24.09 6.62 -4.69
C GLU A 148 -23.48 6.08 -5.99
N THR A 149 -24.17 6.20 -7.11
CA THR A 149 -23.64 5.81 -8.43
C THR A 149 -22.52 6.76 -8.88
N ASP A 150 -22.66 8.06 -8.66
CA ASP A 150 -21.61 9.06 -8.91
C ASP A 150 -20.41 8.82 -8.03
N ARG A 151 -20.61 8.50 -6.75
CA ARG A 151 -19.53 8.10 -5.83
C ARG A 151 -18.76 6.88 -6.35
N MET A 152 -19.47 5.83 -6.79
CA MET A 152 -18.82 4.64 -7.38
C MET A 152 -18.01 4.99 -8.63
N THR A 153 -18.53 5.87 -9.47
CA THR A 153 -17.85 6.33 -10.68
C THR A 153 -16.53 7.03 -10.32
N HIS A 154 -16.52 7.88 -9.30
CA HIS A 154 -15.29 8.52 -8.82
C HIS A 154 -14.28 7.51 -8.29
N ILE A 155 -14.72 6.53 -7.48
CA ILE A 155 -13.82 5.47 -6.98
C ILE A 155 -13.16 4.73 -8.15
N VAL A 156 -13.92 4.34 -9.17
CA VAL A 156 -13.38 3.66 -10.36
C VAL A 156 -12.39 4.55 -11.12
N GLN A 157 -12.66 5.84 -11.27
CA GLN A 157 -11.74 6.79 -11.93
C GLN A 157 -10.43 6.95 -11.16
N ASP A 158 -10.51 7.02 -9.83
CA ASP A 158 -9.32 7.09 -8.97
C ASP A 158 -8.46 5.82 -9.07
N LEU A 159 -9.10 4.63 -9.11
CA LEU A 159 -8.43 3.35 -9.31
C LEU A 159 -7.73 3.27 -10.68
N LEU A 160 -8.39 3.69 -11.74
CA LEU A 160 -7.79 3.74 -13.08
C LEU A 160 -6.62 4.72 -13.15
N THR A 161 -6.72 5.84 -12.43
CA THR A 161 -5.65 6.82 -12.34
C THR A 161 -4.44 6.24 -11.61
N LEU A 162 -4.65 5.59 -10.45
CA LEU A 162 -3.60 4.91 -9.69
C LEU A 162 -2.92 3.82 -10.53
N SER A 163 -3.71 2.96 -11.18
CA SER A 163 -3.19 1.90 -12.05
C SER A 163 -2.29 2.42 -13.17
N ARG A 164 -2.63 3.58 -13.77
CA ARG A 164 -1.79 4.23 -14.81
C ARG A 164 -0.52 4.82 -14.24
N LEU A 165 -0.57 5.36 -13.03
CA LEU A 165 0.60 5.88 -12.32
C LEU A 165 1.58 4.76 -11.96
N ASP A 166 1.08 3.64 -11.41
CA ASP A 166 1.88 2.48 -11.05
C ASP A 166 2.54 1.83 -12.26
N ALA A 167 1.85 1.82 -13.41
CA ALA A 167 2.41 1.33 -14.67
C ALA A 167 3.44 2.27 -15.32
N GLY A 168 3.69 3.44 -14.75
CA GLY A 168 4.56 4.48 -15.35
C GLY A 168 3.99 5.11 -16.62
N ASN A 169 2.72 4.85 -16.94
CA ASN A 169 2.05 5.27 -18.17
C ASN A 169 1.22 6.55 -17.99
N ALA A 170 1.46 7.32 -16.94
CA ALA A 170 0.76 8.58 -16.73
C ALA A 170 1.36 9.66 -17.65
N GLU A 171 0.73 9.89 -18.77
CA GLU A 171 1.04 11.06 -19.62
C GLU A 171 0.57 12.32 -18.92
N LEU A 172 1.52 13.22 -18.63
CA LEU A 172 1.23 14.55 -18.09
C LEU A 172 1.03 15.55 -19.25
N VAL A 173 -0.12 16.23 -19.23
CA VAL A 173 -0.40 17.32 -20.17
C VAL A 173 0.19 18.61 -19.62
N LEU A 174 1.48 18.85 -19.91
CA LEU A 174 2.19 20.01 -19.41
C LEU A 174 1.76 21.27 -20.15
N SER A 175 1.32 22.29 -19.42
CA SER A 175 0.96 23.61 -19.94
C SER A 175 1.46 24.72 -19.00
N ARG A 176 1.59 25.94 -19.55
CA ARG A 176 1.89 27.11 -18.71
C ARG A 176 0.57 27.74 -18.25
N PHE A 177 0.41 27.94 -16.94
CA PHE A 177 -0.79 28.56 -16.38
C PHE A 177 -0.48 29.34 -15.10
N PRO A 178 -1.33 30.31 -14.73
CA PRO A 178 -1.25 31.00 -13.45
C PRO A 178 -1.65 30.04 -12.33
N PHE A 179 -0.75 29.77 -11.40
CA PHE A 179 -1.04 28.85 -10.29
C PHE A 179 -2.12 29.37 -9.35
N GLY A 180 -2.21 30.70 -9.19
CA GLY A 180 -3.26 31.36 -8.42
C GLY A 180 -4.68 31.04 -8.89
N ASP A 181 -4.88 30.97 -10.20
CA ASP A 181 -6.19 30.62 -10.78
C ASP A 181 -6.62 29.19 -10.43
N ALA A 182 -5.67 28.26 -10.41
CA ALA A 182 -5.93 26.87 -10.00
C ALA A 182 -6.29 26.79 -8.50
N ILE A 183 -5.57 27.51 -7.65
CA ILE A 183 -5.87 27.56 -6.20
C ILE A 183 -7.25 28.19 -5.97
N GLU A 184 -7.57 29.30 -6.65
CA GLU A 184 -8.87 29.97 -6.53
C GLU A 184 -10.01 29.04 -6.97
N SER A 185 -9.84 28.34 -8.10
CA SER A 185 -10.81 27.36 -8.62
C SER A 185 -11.12 26.28 -7.57
N VAL A 186 -10.08 25.68 -6.99
CA VAL A 186 -10.21 24.61 -5.99
C VAL A 186 -10.80 25.13 -4.67
N THR A 187 -10.39 26.33 -4.23
CA THR A 187 -10.95 26.97 -3.04
C THR A 187 -12.44 27.22 -3.19
N ARG A 188 -12.86 27.75 -4.35
CA ARG A 188 -14.27 27.98 -4.66
C ARG A 188 -15.08 26.69 -4.70
N ALA A 189 -14.55 25.64 -5.31
CA ALA A 189 -15.21 24.34 -5.38
C ALA A 189 -15.44 23.70 -3.99
N ASN A 190 -14.51 23.89 -3.04
CA ASN A 190 -14.61 23.35 -1.68
C ASN A 190 -15.36 24.25 -0.69
N ALA A 191 -15.68 25.50 -1.05
CA ALA A 191 -16.24 26.48 -0.12
C ALA A 191 -17.58 26.06 0.48
N LEU A 192 -18.46 25.43 -0.31
CA LEU A 192 -19.75 24.96 0.16
C LEU A 192 -19.61 23.77 1.13
N ALA A 193 -18.77 22.82 0.79
CA ALA A 193 -18.50 21.67 1.66
C ALA A 193 -17.86 22.11 2.99
N ALA A 194 -16.89 23.02 2.94
CA ALA A 194 -16.28 23.60 4.14
C ALA A 194 -17.34 24.25 5.04
N LYS A 195 -18.24 25.07 4.46
CA LYS A 195 -19.31 25.71 5.22
C LYS A 195 -20.29 24.71 5.85
N GLN A 196 -20.63 23.63 5.15
CA GLN A 196 -21.50 22.58 5.68
C GLN A 196 -20.89 21.84 6.88
N HIS A 197 -19.54 21.76 6.92
CA HIS A 197 -18.79 21.17 8.05
C HIS A 197 -18.40 22.22 9.13
N GLY A 198 -18.91 23.45 9.03
CA GLY A 198 -18.63 24.51 10.01
C GLY A 198 -17.23 25.12 9.86
N HIS A 199 -16.55 24.92 8.74
CA HIS A 199 -15.22 25.48 8.47
C HIS A 199 -15.31 26.75 7.61
N THR A 200 -14.32 27.61 7.77
CA THR A 200 -14.09 28.76 6.90
C THR A 200 -12.88 28.50 6.03
N LEU A 201 -13.08 28.40 4.72
CA LEU A 201 -12.00 28.22 3.76
C LEU A 201 -11.74 29.57 3.07
N THR A 202 -10.54 30.12 3.27
CA THR A 202 -10.12 31.39 2.68
C THR A 202 -8.84 31.22 1.87
N TYR A 203 -8.76 31.89 0.75
CA TYR A 203 -7.55 32.06 -0.04
C TYR A 203 -7.29 33.54 -0.24
N THR A 204 -6.13 33.99 0.20
CA THR A 204 -5.67 35.35 -0.01
C THR A 204 -4.55 35.30 -1.05
N PRO A 205 -4.82 35.68 -2.32
CA PRO A 205 -3.79 35.64 -3.33
C PRO A 205 -2.67 36.64 -2.99
N PRO A 206 -1.39 36.25 -3.14
CA PRO A 206 -0.29 37.20 -3.03
C PRO A 206 -0.33 38.19 -4.23
N GLU A 207 0.38 39.31 -4.10
CA GLU A 207 0.38 40.37 -5.13
C GLU A 207 0.80 39.87 -6.53
N SER A 208 1.68 38.87 -6.61
CA SER A 208 2.01 38.19 -7.86
C SER A 208 2.40 36.74 -7.62
N LEU A 209 1.84 35.84 -8.43
CA LEU A 209 2.30 34.45 -8.54
C LEU A 209 2.88 34.22 -9.94
N PRO A 210 4.01 33.53 -10.05
CA PRO A 210 4.58 33.22 -11.35
C PRO A 210 3.71 32.23 -12.13
N LEU A 211 3.84 32.24 -13.46
CA LEU A 211 3.35 31.16 -14.30
C LEU A 211 4.16 29.89 -13.99
N ILE A 212 3.48 28.80 -13.78
CA ILE A 212 4.11 27.49 -13.61
C ILE A 212 3.90 26.62 -14.84
N VAL A 213 4.80 25.65 -15.05
CA VAL A 213 4.66 24.61 -16.06
C VAL A 213 4.25 23.33 -15.35
N GLY A 214 3.09 22.80 -15.69
CA GLY A 214 2.57 21.58 -15.06
C GLY A 214 1.29 21.12 -15.73
N ASP A 215 0.78 19.98 -15.24
CA ASP A 215 -0.56 19.53 -15.59
C ASP A 215 -1.56 20.17 -14.62
N ARG A 216 -2.29 21.18 -15.11
CA ARG A 216 -3.23 21.94 -14.30
C ARG A 216 -4.30 21.05 -13.68
N SER A 217 -4.85 20.11 -14.45
CA SER A 217 -5.95 19.25 -13.98
C SER A 217 -5.50 18.32 -12.87
N ARG A 218 -4.27 17.78 -12.97
CA ARG A 218 -3.69 16.94 -11.94
C ARG A 218 -3.36 17.71 -10.66
N LEU A 219 -2.83 18.92 -10.79
CA LEU A 219 -2.57 19.78 -9.63
C LEU A 219 -3.87 20.19 -8.94
N GLU A 220 -4.91 20.55 -9.69
CA GLU A 220 -6.23 20.84 -9.12
C GLU A 220 -6.80 19.59 -8.40
N GLN A 221 -6.66 18.38 -8.96
CA GLN A 221 -7.07 17.13 -8.34
C GLN A 221 -6.34 16.87 -7.02
N VAL A 222 -5.02 17.07 -6.97
CA VAL A 222 -4.22 16.94 -5.73
C VAL A 222 -4.72 17.91 -4.66
N MET A 223 -4.90 19.17 -5.02
CA MET A 223 -5.40 20.20 -4.11
C MET A 223 -6.83 19.89 -3.62
N MET A 224 -7.72 19.43 -4.51
CA MET A 224 -9.08 19.00 -4.15
C MET A 224 -9.05 17.88 -3.11
N ASN A 225 -8.21 16.87 -3.31
CA ASN A 225 -8.08 15.74 -2.38
C ASN A 225 -7.54 16.16 -1.01
N VAL A 226 -6.51 17.01 -0.98
CA VAL A 226 -5.92 17.50 0.28
C VAL A 226 -6.90 18.39 1.05
N ILE A 227 -7.52 19.36 0.37
CA ILE A 227 -8.47 20.29 1.00
C ILE A 227 -9.74 19.54 1.40
N GLY A 228 -10.25 18.64 0.57
CA GLY A 228 -11.41 17.80 0.88
C GLY A 228 -11.18 16.93 2.12
N ASN A 229 -10.01 16.33 2.23
CA ASN A 229 -9.62 15.57 3.41
C ASN A 229 -9.50 16.48 4.64
N ALA A 230 -8.90 17.66 4.52
CA ALA A 230 -8.82 18.62 5.61
C ALA A 230 -10.21 19.05 6.10
N VAL A 231 -11.13 19.33 5.18
CA VAL A 231 -12.52 19.70 5.52
C VAL A 231 -13.25 18.54 6.22
N LYS A 232 -13.05 17.31 5.75
CA LYS A 232 -13.75 16.12 6.27
C LYS A 232 -13.25 15.67 7.64
N TYR A 233 -11.93 15.71 7.87
CA TYR A 233 -11.29 15.11 9.04
C TYR A 233 -10.84 16.11 10.10
N THR A 234 -10.90 17.41 9.84
CA THR A 234 -10.63 18.40 10.88
C THR A 234 -11.87 18.54 11.76
N PRO A 235 -11.79 18.24 13.07
CA PRO A 235 -12.89 18.51 13.98
C PRO A 235 -13.12 20.03 14.03
N CYS A 236 -14.40 20.45 14.10
CA CYS A 236 -14.74 21.84 14.27
C CYS A 236 -14.10 22.35 15.56
N LEU A 237 -12.99 23.09 15.47
CA LEU A 237 -12.36 23.72 16.60
C LEU A 237 -13.22 24.94 16.98
N LEU A 238 -14.00 24.78 18.05
CA LEU A 238 -14.49 25.93 18.79
C LEU A 238 -13.25 26.64 19.38
N TYR A 239 -12.76 27.65 18.69
CA TYR A 239 -11.86 28.61 19.32
C TYR A 239 -12.67 29.38 20.37
N THR A 240 -12.58 28.93 21.60
CA THR A 240 -12.86 29.81 22.73
C THR A 240 -11.62 30.69 22.89
N SER A 241 -11.65 31.88 22.29
CA SER A 241 -10.73 32.94 22.64
C SER A 241 -11.17 33.46 24.02
N ASP A 242 -10.38 33.20 25.07
CA ASP A 242 -10.40 33.99 26.26
C ASP A 242 -9.74 35.33 25.98
#